data_c12fc23c6a2de8018e03f92d1017c14f
#
_entry.id   c12fc23c6a2de8018e03f92d1017c14f
#
_cell.length_a   1.000
_cell.length_b   1.000
_cell.length_c   1.000
_cell.angle_alpha   90.00
_cell.angle_beta   90.00
_cell.angle_gamma   90.00
#
_symmetry.space_group_name_H-M   'P 1'
#
loop_
_entity.id
_entity.type
_entity.pdbx_description
1 polymer ?
#
loop_
_entity_poly.entity_id
_entity_poly.type
_entity_poly.pdbx_seq_one_letter_code
_entity_poly.pdbx_strand_id
1 'polypeptide(L)'
;KIEDVPTAIGIQITNDGVRSSIVLGEMENISVWEKYIKAHNDKDLETIASIDAIDFKGYPPNGTVIDGSETHISFLKKWFADSNPQWTTRWMIANSATDKEGVEQQWLTTGQELTDSVEGEQITLNHIHDVLFVDGKIKMINVYERAKAIE
;
A
#
# COMPACT_ATOMS: atom_id res chain seq x y z
N LYS A 1 15.09 35.32 6.18
CA LYS A 1 14.45 34.11 6.72
C LYS A 1 14.96 32.90 5.94
N ILE A 2 15.61 31.98 6.64
CA ILE A 2 16.08 30.73 6.04
C ILE A 2 14.89 29.78 5.99
N GLU A 3 14.49 29.36 4.80
CA GLU A 3 13.51 28.32 4.65
C GLU A 3 14.16 26.97 4.97
N ASP A 4 13.54 26.19 5.85
CA ASP A 4 13.98 24.84 6.12
C ASP A 4 13.71 23.98 4.88
N VAL A 5 14.77 23.53 4.20
CA VAL A 5 14.66 22.58 3.11
C VAL A 5 14.58 21.18 3.71
N PRO A 6 13.55 20.39 3.38
CA PRO A 6 13.44 19.03 3.89
C PRO A 6 14.69 18.20 3.55
N THR A 7 15.15 17.42 4.50
CA THR A 7 16.26 16.50 4.28
C THR A 7 15.86 15.40 3.30
N ALA A 8 16.65 15.23 2.24
CA ALA A 8 16.45 14.14 1.31
C ALA A 8 16.81 12.80 1.98
N ILE A 9 15.90 11.82 1.85
CA ILE A 9 16.12 10.45 2.33
C ILE A 9 16.27 9.47 1.16
N GLY A 10 16.08 9.94 -0.06
CA GLY A 10 16.20 9.15 -1.28
C GLY A 10 16.02 10.02 -2.51
N ILE A 11 16.01 9.37 -3.65
CA ILE A 11 15.86 10.01 -4.95
C ILE A 11 14.87 9.17 -5.78
N GLN A 12 13.93 9.84 -6.43
CA GLN A 12 13.15 9.22 -7.51
C GLN A 12 13.69 9.66 -8.87
N ILE A 13 13.54 8.82 -9.85
CA ILE A 13 13.93 9.07 -11.23
C ILE A 13 12.72 8.79 -12.11
N THR A 14 12.26 9.77 -12.87
CA THR A 14 11.14 9.62 -13.80
C THR A 14 11.57 8.79 -15.02
N ASN A 15 10.60 8.37 -15.83
CA ASN A 15 10.88 7.68 -17.08
C ASN A 15 11.75 8.52 -18.04
N ASP A 16 11.68 9.85 -17.94
CA ASP A 16 12.49 10.79 -18.73
C ASP A 16 13.89 11.02 -18.13
N GLY A 17 14.20 10.36 -17.00
CA GLY A 17 15.49 10.50 -16.32
C GLY A 17 15.60 11.71 -15.40
N VAL A 18 14.50 12.42 -15.12
CA VAL A 18 14.49 13.54 -14.19
C VAL A 18 14.59 13.04 -12.76
N ARG A 19 15.55 13.58 -12.02
CA ARG A 19 15.83 13.21 -10.62
C ARG A 19 15.23 14.25 -9.68
N SER A 20 14.55 13.75 -8.65
CA SER A 20 14.04 14.60 -7.57
C SER A 20 14.21 13.89 -6.22
N SER A 21 14.23 14.68 -5.15
CA SER A 21 14.41 14.14 -3.80
C SER A 21 13.13 13.46 -3.29
N ILE A 22 13.33 12.34 -2.60
CA ILE A 22 12.33 11.77 -1.71
C ILE A 22 12.64 12.28 -0.31
N VAL A 23 11.62 12.76 0.39
CA VAL A 23 11.73 13.33 1.73
C VAL A 23 10.81 12.61 2.70
N LEU A 24 10.82 12.97 3.99
CA LEU A 24 9.91 12.42 4.98
C LEU A 24 8.45 12.73 4.61
N GLY A 25 7.59 11.73 4.78
CA GLY A 25 6.16 11.87 4.58
C GLY A 25 5.38 12.12 5.88
N GLU A 26 4.06 12.16 5.76
CA GLU A 26 3.15 12.36 6.88
C GLU A 26 3.00 11.07 7.70
N MET A 27 3.35 11.14 8.98
CA MET A 27 3.29 9.99 9.88
C MET A 27 1.85 9.55 10.17
N GLU A 28 0.85 10.41 10.00
CA GLU A 28 -0.56 10.05 10.12
C GLU A 28 -0.98 8.91 9.17
N ASN A 29 -0.32 8.78 8.04
CA ASN A 29 -0.59 7.71 7.08
C ASN A 29 -0.28 6.32 7.66
N ILE A 30 0.62 6.23 8.62
CA ILE A 30 0.91 4.98 9.35
C ILE A 30 -0.34 4.53 10.11
N SER A 31 -0.99 5.43 10.84
CA SER A 31 -2.21 5.11 11.59
C SER A 31 -3.36 4.69 10.68
N VAL A 32 -3.49 5.32 9.50
CA VAL A 32 -4.49 4.95 8.50
C VAL A 32 -4.21 3.54 7.97
N TRP A 33 -2.96 3.24 7.67
CA TRP A 33 -2.56 1.91 7.19
C TRP A 33 -2.81 0.83 8.24
N GLU A 34 -2.46 1.07 9.50
CA GLU A 34 -2.70 0.11 10.59
C GLU A 34 -4.19 -0.20 10.73
N LYS A 35 -5.03 0.82 10.66
CA LYS A 35 -6.50 0.66 10.66
C LYS A 35 -6.98 -0.15 9.44
N TYR A 36 -6.39 0.11 8.28
CA TYR A 36 -6.72 -0.57 7.04
C TYR A 36 -6.36 -2.06 7.08
N ILE A 37 -5.17 -2.39 7.58
CA ILE A 37 -4.73 -3.79 7.75
C ILE A 37 -5.58 -4.52 8.80
N LYS A 38 -5.89 -3.86 9.91
CA LYS A 38 -6.80 -4.44 10.91
C LYS A 38 -8.16 -4.76 10.29
N ALA A 39 -8.69 -3.85 9.49
CA ALA A 39 -9.97 -4.07 8.80
C ALA A 39 -9.91 -5.25 7.82
N HIS A 40 -8.78 -5.43 7.12
CA HIS A 40 -8.57 -6.60 6.26
C HIS A 40 -8.56 -7.89 7.08
N ASN A 41 -7.82 -7.92 8.18
CA ASN A 41 -7.72 -9.09 9.05
C ASN A 41 -9.07 -9.45 9.69
N ASP A 42 -9.88 -8.44 10.01
CA ASP A 42 -11.21 -8.60 10.59
C ASP A 42 -12.31 -8.82 9.54
N LYS A 43 -11.98 -8.77 8.25
CA LYS A 43 -12.94 -8.85 7.13
C LYS A 43 -13.99 -7.73 7.16
N ASP A 44 -13.59 -6.57 7.66
CA ASP A 44 -14.44 -5.38 7.79
C ASP A 44 -14.42 -4.56 6.49
N LEU A 45 -15.23 -4.99 5.53
CA LEU A 45 -15.32 -4.38 4.20
C LEU A 45 -15.84 -2.93 4.25
N GLU A 46 -16.65 -2.58 5.23
CA GLU A 46 -17.18 -1.21 5.40
C GLU A 46 -16.04 -0.24 5.74
N THR A 47 -15.19 -0.59 6.68
CA THR A 47 -14.02 0.23 7.04
C THR A 47 -13.05 0.33 5.87
N ILE A 48 -12.77 -0.77 5.16
CA ILE A 48 -11.91 -0.76 3.98
C ILE A 48 -12.47 0.21 2.93
N ALA A 49 -13.75 0.11 2.61
CA ALA A 49 -14.40 0.98 1.65
C ALA A 49 -14.34 2.46 2.06
N SER A 50 -14.38 2.75 3.36
CA SER A 50 -14.29 4.12 3.87
C SER A 50 -12.88 4.74 3.72
N ILE A 51 -11.85 3.89 3.66
CA ILE A 51 -10.44 4.32 3.53
C ILE A 51 -10.01 4.36 2.06
N ASP A 52 -10.51 3.46 1.22
CA ASP A 52 -10.26 3.51 -0.23
C ASP A 52 -10.80 4.81 -0.83
N ALA A 53 -10.00 5.47 -1.66
CA ALA A 53 -10.52 6.50 -2.53
C ALA A 53 -11.49 5.88 -3.56
N ILE A 54 -12.47 6.66 -4.02
CA ILE A 54 -13.46 6.14 -4.98
C ILE A 54 -12.80 5.65 -6.28
N ASP A 55 -11.73 6.31 -6.68
CA ASP A 55 -10.91 5.98 -7.85
C ASP A 55 -9.67 5.14 -7.49
N PHE A 56 -9.76 4.36 -6.42
CA PHE A 56 -8.71 3.44 -5.98
C PHE A 56 -8.20 2.58 -7.14
N LYS A 57 -6.89 2.35 -7.16
CA LYS A 57 -6.25 1.39 -8.06
C LYS A 57 -5.33 0.45 -7.27
N GLY A 58 -5.55 -0.83 -7.44
CA GLY A 58 -4.68 -1.87 -6.90
C GLY A 58 -3.92 -2.58 -8.01
N TYR A 59 -2.65 -2.82 -7.76
CA TYR A 59 -1.76 -3.54 -8.68
C TYR A 59 -1.22 -4.78 -7.98
N PRO A 60 -1.98 -5.91 -8.03
CA PRO A 60 -1.53 -7.18 -7.46
C PRO A 60 -0.28 -7.71 -8.17
N PRO A 61 0.47 -8.64 -7.53
CA PRO A 61 1.72 -9.13 -8.09
C PRO A 61 1.57 -9.95 -9.37
N ASN A 62 0.35 -10.38 -9.71
CA ASN A 62 0.08 -11.17 -10.92
C ASN A 62 -0.11 -10.32 -12.20
N GLY A 63 0.05 -9.00 -12.11
CA GLY A 63 -0.06 -8.11 -13.26
C GLY A 63 -1.49 -7.69 -13.62
N THR A 64 -2.50 -8.10 -12.85
CA THR A 64 -3.86 -7.58 -13.03
C THR A 64 -4.01 -6.18 -12.45
N VAL A 65 -5.12 -5.51 -12.73
CA VAL A 65 -5.44 -4.21 -12.18
C VAL A 65 -6.81 -4.27 -11.52
N ILE A 66 -6.88 -3.81 -10.28
CA ILE A 66 -8.14 -3.61 -9.56
C ILE A 66 -8.50 -2.13 -9.72
N ASP A 67 -9.51 -1.82 -10.51
CA ASP A 67 -9.89 -0.45 -10.85
C ASP A 67 -11.17 -0.04 -10.13
N GLY A 68 -11.02 0.89 -9.20
CA GLY A 68 -12.10 1.45 -8.40
C GLY A 68 -12.30 0.76 -7.05
N SER A 69 -12.82 1.51 -6.09
CA SER A 69 -13.12 1.02 -4.74
C SER A 69 -14.14 -0.12 -4.77
N GLU A 70 -15.19 0.02 -5.55
CA GLU A 70 -16.25 -1.01 -5.67
C GLU A 70 -15.66 -2.35 -6.16
N THR A 71 -14.79 -2.32 -7.16
CA THR A 71 -14.10 -3.51 -7.67
C THR A 71 -13.20 -4.12 -6.61
N HIS A 72 -12.49 -3.28 -5.85
CA HIS A 72 -11.63 -3.74 -4.75
C HIS A 72 -12.43 -4.47 -3.67
N ILE A 73 -13.55 -3.89 -3.24
CA ILE A 73 -14.41 -4.50 -2.23
C ILE A 73 -14.99 -5.84 -2.73
N SER A 74 -15.41 -5.92 -3.99
CA SER A 74 -15.90 -7.17 -4.58
C SER A 74 -14.81 -8.25 -4.62
N PHE A 75 -13.58 -7.87 -4.98
CA PHE A 75 -12.42 -8.75 -4.97
C PHE A 75 -12.14 -9.30 -3.56
N LEU A 76 -12.12 -8.42 -2.56
CA LEU A 76 -11.87 -8.81 -1.17
C LEU A 76 -13.00 -9.68 -0.62
N LYS A 77 -14.23 -9.34 -0.93
CA LYS A 77 -15.41 -10.13 -0.50
C LYS A 77 -15.29 -11.59 -0.95
N LYS A 78 -14.91 -11.80 -2.20
CA LYS A 78 -14.69 -13.15 -2.73
C LYS A 78 -13.52 -13.84 -2.03
N TRP A 79 -12.39 -13.16 -1.89
CA TRP A 79 -11.21 -13.71 -1.24
C TRP A 79 -11.49 -14.10 0.21
N PHE A 80 -12.15 -13.23 0.97
CA PHE A 80 -12.49 -13.47 2.36
C PHE A 80 -13.55 -14.58 2.55
N ALA A 81 -14.37 -14.85 1.53
CA ALA A 81 -15.28 -15.99 1.53
C ALA A 81 -14.57 -17.31 1.23
N ASP A 82 -13.55 -17.28 0.38
CA ASP A 82 -12.82 -18.47 -0.08
C ASP A 82 -11.73 -18.91 0.93
N SER A 83 -11.14 -17.99 1.66
CA SER A 83 -10.04 -18.27 2.60
C SER A 83 -9.97 -17.24 3.73
N ASN A 84 -8.92 -17.29 4.53
CA ASN A 84 -8.73 -16.37 5.65
C ASN A 84 -7.35 -15.71 5.59
N PRO A 85 -7.11 -14.81 4.63
CA PRO A 85 -5.84 -14.10 4.58
C PRO A 85 -5.64 -13.22 5.81
N GLN A 86 -4.43 -13.26 6.37
CA GLN A 86 -4.03 -12.45 7.52
C GLN A 86 -2.71 -11.78 7.22
N TRP A 87 -2.66 -10.48 7.47
CA TRP A 87 -1.48 -9.65 7.25
C TRP A 87 -0.85 -9.26 8.57
N THR A 88 0.48 -9.34 8.64
CA THR A 88 1.26 -8.81 9.74
C THR A 88 2.20 -7.75 9.20
N THR A 89 2.07 -6.51 9.67
CA THR A 89 2.97 -5.43 9.30
C THR A 89 4.28 -5.56 10.04
N ARG A 90 5.40 -5.53 9.31
CA ARG A 90 6.75 -5.65 9.88
C ARG A 90 7.46 -4.32 10.00
N TRP A 91 7.27 -3.42 9.06
CA TRP A 91 7.86 -2.08 9.06
C TRP A 91 7.05 -1.14 8.15
N MET A 92 7.16 0.15 8.42
CA MET A 92 6.47 1.20 7.65
C MET A 92 7.36 2.42 7.53
N ILE A 93 7.44 3.00 6.33
CA ILE A 93 8.20 4.21 6.05
C ILE A 93 7.28 5.20 5.34
N ALA A 94 6.95 6.30 6.01
CA ALA A 94 6.23 7.41 5.40
C ALA A 94 7.22 8.29 4.62
N ASN A 95 6.96 8.44 3.33
CA ASN A 95 7.82 9.22 2.44
C ASN A 95 6.98 10.10 1.50
N SER A 96 7.62 11.10 0.92
CA SER A 96 6.98 12.06 0.04
C SER A 96 7.89 12.40 -1.12
N ALA A 97 7.29 12.58 -2.29
CA ALA A 97 7.98 13.03 -3.48
C ALA A 97 7.03 13.88 -4.32
N THR A 98 7.57 14.76 -5.15
CA THR A 98 6.76 15.54 -6.07
C THR A 98 6.59 14.80 -7.40
N ASP A 99 5.40 14.89 -7.97
CA ASP A 99 5.15 14.37 -9.32
C ASP A 99 5.70 15.31 -10.40
N LYS A 100 5.51 14.95 -11.67
CA LYS A 100 5.99 15.73 -12.80
C LYS A 100 5.37 17.13 -12.94
N GLU A 101 4.19 17.34 -12.32
CA GLU A 101 3.54 18.65 -12.26
C GLU A 101 3.98 19.46 -11.02
N GLY A 102 4.88 18.95 -10.21
CA GLY A 102 5.34 19.59 -8.98
C GLY A 102 4.40 19.43 -7.79
N VAL A 103 3.41 18.55 -7.88
CA VAL A 103 2.47 18.27 -6.80
C VAL A 103 3.08 17.26 -5.84
N GLU A 104 3.07 17.59 -4.55
CA GLU A 104 3.56 16.68 -3.50
C GLU A 104 2.64 15.48 -3.37
N GLN A 105 3.23 14.28 -3.37
CA GLN A 105 2.54 13.02 -3.17
C GLN A 105 3.00 12.36 -1.89
N GLN A 106 2.06 11.85 -1.10
CA GLN A 106 2.31 11.14 0.14
C GLN A 106 2.28 9.63 -0.08
N TRP A 107 3.40 9.01 0.22
CA TRP A 107 3.59 7.56 0.05
C TRP A 107 3.88 6.89 1.39
N LEU A 108 3.47 5.63 1.50
CA LEU A 108 3.89 4.72 2.56
C LEU A 108 4.45 3.46 1.91
N THR A 109 5.72 3.18 2.20
CA THR A 109 6.35 1.93 1.78
C THR A 109 6.39 1.01 2.99
N THR A 110 5.84 -0.19 2.87
CA THR A 110 5.63 -1.05 4.04
C THR A 110 5.87 -2.52 3.71
N GLY A 111 6.51 -3.22 4.63
CA GLY A 111 6.71 -4.66 4.56
C GLY A 111 5.64 -5.41 5.33
N GLN A 112 5.05 -6.41 4.68
CA GLN A 112 3.98 -7.24 5.20
C GLN A 112 4.35 -8.71 5.11
N GLU A 113 3.84 -9.49 6.04
CA GLU A 113 3.81 -10.95 5.91
C GLU A 113 2.35 -11.34 5.74
N LEU A 114 2.03 -12.06 4.68
CA LEU A 114 0.70 -12.58 4.42
C LEU A 114 0.68 -14.07 4.68
N THR A 115 -0.23 -14.52 5.55
CA THR A 115 -0.57 -15.94 5.69
C THR A 115 -1.96 -16.18 5.12
N ASP A 116 -2.11 -17.26 4.38
CA ASP A 116 -3.38 -17.66 3.79
C ASP A 116 -3.40 -19.16 3.60
N SER A 117 -4.50 -19.72 3.18
CA SER A 117 -4.61 -21.12 2.79
C SER A 117 -4.93 -21.24 1.31
N VAL A 118 -4.22 -22.13 0.64
CA VAL A 118 -4.45 -22.49 -0.77
C VAL A 118 -4.62 -23.99 -0.83
N GLU A 119 -5.77 -24.45 -1.34
CA GLU A 119 -6.09 -25.88 -1.44
C GLU A 119 -5.94 -26.63 -0.11
N GLY A 120 -6.30 -25.95 1.00
CA GLY A 120 -6.22 -26.50 2.35
C GLY A 120 -4.83 -26.44 3.00
N GLU A 121 -3.81 -25.99 2.28
CA GLU A 121 -2.46 -25.81 2.81
C GLU A 121 -2.19 -24.36 3.19
N GLN A 122 -1.61 -24.13 4.38
CA GLN A 122 -1.20 -22.80 4.80
C GLN A 122 0.05 -22.37 4.05
N ILE A 123 0.00 -21.16 3.47
CA ILE A 123 1.14 -20.53 2.83
C ILE A 123 1.49 -19.23 3.55
N THR A 124 2.76 -18.84 3.45
CA THR A 124 3.26 -17.55 3.95
C THR A 124 4.03 -16.86 2.83
N LEU A 125 3.69 -15.60 2.59
CA LEU A 125 4.30 -14.78 1.57
C LEU A 125 4.82 -13.48 2.18
N ASN A 126 5.93 -12.98 1.66
CA ASN A 126 6.44 -11.66 2.01
C ASN A 126 5.99 -10.66 0.96
N HIS A 127 5.39 -9.55 1.41
CA HIS A 127 4.95 -8.47 0.53
C HIS A 127 5.68 -7.18 0.86
N ILE A 128 5.94 -6.40 -0.18
CA ILE A 128 6.18 -4.96 -0.05
C ILE A 128 5.00 -4.28 -0.71
N HIS A 129 4.36 -3.38 0.02
CA HIS A 129 3.33 -2.51 -0.52
C HIS A 129 3.87 -1.10 -0.62
N ASP A 130 3.66 -0.48 -1.78
CA ASP A 130 3.93 0.94 -1.97
C ASP A 130 2.59 1.64 -2.18
N VAL A 131 2.23 2.51 -1.24
CA VAL A 131 0.88 3.00 -1.05
C VAL A 131 0.83 4.50 -1.22
N LEU A 132 -0.02 4.97 -2.15
CA LEU A 132 -0.27 6.39 -2.37
C LEU A 132 -1.50 6.84 -1.59
N PHE A 133 -1.31 7.87 -0.75
CA PHE A 133 -2.38 8.52 0.01
C PHE A 133 -2.75 9.86 -0.62
N VAL A 134 -4.03 10.15 -0.69
CA VAL A 134 -4.56 11.45 -1.09
C VAL A 134 -5.68 11.82 -0.12
N ASP A 135 -5.53 12.96 0.55
CA ASP A 135 -6.50 13.45 1.55
C ASP A 135 -6.87 12.41 2.62
N GLY A 136 -5.87 11.67 3.10
CA GLY A 136 -6.05 10.65 4.13
C GLY A 136 -6.71 9.36 3.65
N LYS A 137 -6.95 9.22 2.36
CA LYS A 137 -7.49 8.01 1.73
C LYS A 137 -6.43 7.31 0.90
N ILE A 138 -6.60 6.01 0.71
CA ILE A 138 -5.70 5.20 -0.11
C ILE A 138 -6.17 5.26 -1.57
N LYS A 139 -5.33 5.83 -2.43
CA LYS A 139 -5.61 5.96 -3.86
C LYS A 139 -5.00 4.83 -4.68
N MET A 140 -3.84 4.33 -4.28
CA MET A 140 -3.11 3.31 -5.05
C MET A 140 -2.33 2.40 -4.11
N ILE A 141 -2.31 1.12 -4.43
CA ILE A 141 -1.44 0.15 -3.78
C ILE A 141 -0.73 -0.66 -4.85
N ASN A 142 0.60 -0.60 -4.85
CA ASN A 142 1.44 -1.51 -5.63
C ASN A 142 1.91 -2.63 -4.71
N VAL A 143 1.70 -3.88 -5.11
CA VAL A 143 2.06 -5.05 -4.32
C VAL A 143 3.17 -5.84 -5.01
N TYR A 144 4.25 -6.07 -4.28
CA TYR A 144 5.37 -6.91 -4.71
C TYR A 144 5.43 -8.14 -3.80
N GLU A 145 5.58 -9.31 -4.37
CA GLU A 145 5.48 -10.57 -3.64
C GLU A 145 6.73 -11.40 -3.79
N ARG A 146 7.12 -12.03 -2.69
CA ARG A 146 8.17 -13.02 -2.64
C ARG A 146 7.73 -14.20 -1.78
N ALA A 147 7.94 -15.41 -2.26
CA ALA A 147 7.75 -16.61 -1.45
C ALA A 147 8.68 -16.59 -0.23
N LYS A 148 8.21 -17.12 0.87
CA LYS A 148 9.06 -17.29 2.06
C LYS A 148 10.25 -18.20 1.73
N ALA A 149 11.43 -17.84 2.20
CA ALA A 149 12.63 -18.64 1.98
C ALA A 149 12.45 -20.02 2.64
N ILE A 150 12.93 -21.06 1.95
CA ILE A 150 13.04 -22.41 2.49
C ILE A 150 14.31 -22.46 3.34
N GLU A 151 14.14 -22.75 4.61
CA GLU A 151 15.25 -22.92 5.57
C GLU A 151 15.65 -24.38 5.70
#